data_5cbca7284ddf9adb9b678ee3a45b9fb9
#
_entry.id   5cbca7284ddf9adb9b678ee3a45b9fb9
#
_cell.length_a   1.000
_cell.length_b   1.000
_cell.length_c   1.000
_cell.angle_alpha   90.00
_cell.angle_beta   90.00
_cell.angle_gamma   90.00
#
_symmetry.space_group_name_H-M   'P 1'
#
loop_
_entity.id
_entity.type
_entity.pdbx_description
1 polymer ?
#
loop_
_entity_poly.entity_id
_entity_poly.type
_entity_poly.pdbx_seq_one_letter_code
_entity_poly.pdbx_strand_id
1 'polypeptide(L)'
;MNQTLLEQYLLITDSNQLYTRNRDRWQYLLEAYMGGEEWQRGQHLTKYVNETGGEYAARIASTPLENHCKSVISTYTSFLFRKEPDREFGSLEYDPALEEFLEDADMDGRSFDSFMKEVSTWSSVFGHVWVLIVKPNVGAITKGDELQQGVRPYVNLITPLVVTDWSWNRLPNGRYNLTYIKYIEDANDTISTIKEWTETEIHTWIVDHKGRTVLEHTIEPNQLGEIPAICAYNQKSPVRGIGISDITDIADAQKFIYNMSSEVEQSVRINGHPALVKTAGTEAAAGAGAIIQIEENLDPGLRPYMLAVSTDINSIFTSINHYSEIIDKMANTGSIRATEARRMSGVAQEQEFQLLNARLSEKADSLELTEENIWQWFCYYQGYSWDGKIEYPDSFAIRDTQNAVETLVKAKQAATDPRVLNIIDHELIELLGEEGDMIIPEIFNPEEIPEKKPFEPHYMIDPATGEKYIARTEQEHLDYAAMGYVHEKEEY
;
A
#
# COMPACT_ATOMS: atom_id res chain seq x y z
N MET A 1 -27.82 12.89 38.99
CA MET A 1 -27.64 12.58 37.58
C MET A 1 -29.00 12.31 36.97
N ASN A 2 -29.39 12.99 35.93
CA ASN A 2 -30.71 12.79 35.33
C ASN A 2 -30.72 11.43 34.66
N GLN A 3 -31.55 10.48 35.05
CA GLN A 3 -31.56 9.09 34.54
C GLN A 3 -31.67 9.06 33.02
N THR A 4 -32.41 9.99 32.44
CA THR A 4 -32.58 10.15 30.97
C THR A 4 -31.28 10.53 30.25
N LEU A 5 -30.42 11.38 30.84
CA LEU A 5 -29.14 11.77 30.23
C LEU A 5 -28.11 10.64 30.25
N LEU A 6 -28.12 9.83 31.30
CA LEU A 6 -27.28 8.64 31.39
C LEU A 6 -27.71 7.58 30.36
N GLU A 7 -29.02 7.36 30.20
CA GLU A 7 -29.56 6.43 29.20
C GLU A 7 -29.20 6.85 27.78
N GLN A 8 -29.30 8.15 27.45
CA GLN A 8 -28.87 8.71 26.18
C GLN A 8 -27.37 8.52 25.97
N TYR A 9 -26.54 8.85 26.97
CA TYR A 9 -25.10 8.64 26.89
C TYR A 9 -24.76 7.18 26.58
N LEU A 10 -25.37 6.21 27.27
CA LEU A 10 -25.14 4.79 27.05
C LEU A 10 -25.53 4.35 25.65
N LEU A 11 -26.65 4.85 25.11
CA LEU A 11 -27.12 4.53 23.77
C LEU A 11 -26.15 5.05 22.71
N ILE A 12 -25.66 6.29 22.87
CA ILE A 12 -24.76 6.92 21.89
C ILE A 12 -23.38 6.28 21.92
N THR A 13 -22.90 5.90 23.10
CA THR A 13 -21.57 5.26 23.26
C THR A 13 -21.59 3.75 23.07
N ASP A 14 -22.76 3.13 22.84
CA ASP A 14 -22.86 1.73 22.46
C ASP A 14 -22.23 1.47 21.10
N SER A 15 -21.76 0.27 20.88
CA SER A 15 -21.06 -0.12 19.66
C SER A 15 -21.56 -1.44 19.10
N ASN A 16 -21.38 -1.62 17.79
CA ASN A 16 -21.71 -2.85 17.10
C ASN A 16 -20.93 -4.04 17.68
N GLN A 17 -21.56 -5.22 17.76
CA GLN A 17 -20.91 -6.44 18.25
C GLN A 17 -19.69 -6.83 17.41
N LEU A 18 -19.72 -6.58 16.10
CA LEU A 18 -18.57 -6.84 15.20
C LEU A 18 -17.41 -5.90 15.54
N TYR A 19 -17.69 -4.62 15.84
CA TYR A 19 -16.68 -3.68 16.30
C TYR A 19 -16.04 -4.16 17.60
N THR A 20 -16.85 -4.45 18.62
CA THR A 20 -16.36 -4.88 19.93
C THR A 20 -15.49 -6.14 19.82
N ARG A 21 -15.87 -7.08 18.95
CA ARG A 21 -15.11 -8.33 18.72
C ARG A 21 -13.76 -8.10 18.06
N ASN A 22 -13.66 -7.12 17.15
CA ASN A 22 -12.46 -6.94 16.32
C ASN A 22 -11.56 -5.79 16.79
N ARG A 23 -12.03 -4.89 17.66
CA ARG A 23 -11.34 -3.69 18.11
C ARG A 23 -9.93 -3.98 18.63
N ASP A 24 -9.79 -4.94 19.54
CA ASP A 24 -8.50 -5.27 20.16
C ASP A 24 -7.53 -5.84 19.12
N ARG A 25 -8.06 -6.58 18.13
CA ARG A 25 -7.23 -7.08 17.02
C ARG A 25 -6.76 -5.94 16.12
N TRP A 26 -7.63 -5.00 15.75
CA TRP A 26 -7.24 -3.82 14.98
C TRP A 26 -6.22 -2.97 15.73
N GLN A 27 -6.40 -2.75 17.03
CA GLN A 27 -5.42 -2.04 17.86
C GLN A 27 -4.05 -2.74 17.83
N TYR A 28 -4.03 -4.05 17.99
CA TYR A 28 -2.80 -4.84 17.90
C TYR A 28 -2.12 -4.75 16.52
N LEU A 29 -2.89 -4.77 15.41
CA LEU A 29 -2.35 -4.61 14.07
C LEU A 29 -1.78 -3.21 13.83
N LEU A 30 -2.43 -2.18 14.38
CA LEU A 30 -1.91 -0.81 14.37
C LEU A 30 -0.56 -0.74 15.07
N GLU A 31 -0.46 -1.26 16.29
CA GLU A 31 0.77 -1.30 17.08
C GLU A 31 1.88 -2.09 16.37
N ALA A 32 1.54 -3.22 15.74
CA ALA A 32 2.47 -4.04 14.97
C ALA A 32 3.02 -3.32 13.72
N TYR A 33 2.18 -2.53 13.06
CA TYR A 33 2.60 -1.73 11.90
C TYR A 33 3.40 -0.49 12.30
N MET A 34 2.91 0.27 13.29
CA MET A 34 3.56 1.51 13.74
C MET A 34 4.94 1.24 14.34
N GLY A 35 5.06 0.19 15.17
CA GLY A 35 6.28 -0.10 15.90
C GLY A 35 6.62 0.96 16.95
N GLY A 36 7.89 1.05 17.34
CA GLY A 36 8.40 2.08 18.27
C GLY A 36 7.63 2.14 19.59
N GLU A 37 7.24 3.36 19.98
CA GLU A 37 6.53 3.59 21.24
C GLU A 37 5.14 2.93 21.29
N GLU A 38 4.44 2.88 20.17
CA GLU A 38 3.12 2.23 20.09
C GLU A 38 3.22 0.74 20.42
N TRP A 39 4.21 0.06 19.84
CA TRP A 39 4.49 -1.34 20.14
C TRP A 39 4.87 -1.57 21.61
N GLN A 40 5.70 -0.68 22.16
CA GLN A 40 6.12 -0.78 23.57
C GLN A 40 4.95 -0.58 24.53
N ARG A 41 4.01 0.34 24.21
CA ARG A 41 2.78 0.55 25.01
C ARG A 41 1.89 -0.68 25.02
N GLY A 42 1.82 -1.44 23.91
CA GLY A 42 1.07 -2.69 23.81
C GLY A 42 1.61 -3.83 24.68
N GLN A 43 2.84 -3.69 25.23
CA GLN A 43 3.46 -4.67 26.13
C GLN A 43 3.46 -6.10 25.57
N HIS A 44 3.92 -6.26 24.34
CA HIS A 44 3.86 -7.54 23.60
C HIS A 44 4.91 -8.57 24.00
N LEU A 45 5.81 -8.25 24.94
CA LEU A 45 6.71 -9.24 25.53
C LEU A 45 5.96 -10.13 26.52
N THR A 46 6.31 -11.40 26.53
CA THR A 46 5.85 -12.32 27.56
C THR A 46 6.59 -12.03 28.86
N LYS A 47 5.86 -11.70 29.92
CA LYS A 47 6.43 -11.46 31.25
C LYS A 47 6.84 -12.75 31.89
N TYR A 48 8.05 -12.79 32.50
CA TYR A 48 8.48 -13.94 33.28
C TYR A 48 7.77 -14.02 34.63
N VAL A 49 7.62 -15.23 35.16
CA VAL A 49 6.85 -15.48 36.38
C VAL A 49 7.36 -14.70 37.60
N ASN A 50 8.69 -14.56 37.74
CA ASN A 50 9.33 -13.88 38.86
C ASN A 50 9.87 -12.49 38.53
N GLU A 51 9.53 -11.94 37.36
CA GLU A 51 9.99 -10.63 36.88
C GLU A 51 9.24 -9.51 37.60
N THR A 52 9.95 -8.53 38.13
CA THR A 52 9.34 -7.32 38.70
C THR A 52 8.82 -6.42 37.61
N GLY A 53 7.92 -5.47 37.96
CA GLY A 53 7.43 -4.49 36.97
C GLY A 53 8.52 -3.60 36.38
N GLY A 54 9.56 -3.27 37.18
CA GLY A 54 10.68 -2.45 36.71
C GLY A 54 11.60 -3.21 35.74
N GLU A 55 11.91 -4.48 36.03
CA GLU A 55 12.67 -5.34 35.12
C GLU A 55 11.96 -5.57 33.80
N TYR A 56 10.65 -5.84 33.84
CA TYR A 56 9.83 -5.99 32.67
C TYR A 56 9.81 -4.71 31.79
N ALA A 57 9.64 -3.55 32.40
CA ALA A 57 9.69 -2.27 31.69
C ALA A 57 11.06 -2.01 31.06
N ALA A 58 12.15 -2.30 31.77
CA ALA A 58 13.51 -2.18 31.24
C ALA A 58 13.75 -3.14 30.06
N ARG A 59 13.20 -4.36 30.12
CA ARG A 59 13.30 -5.34 29.05
C ARG A 59 12.51 -4.92 27.82
N ILE A 60 11.30 -4.36 27.97
CA ILE A 60 10.53 -3.76 26.87
C ILE A 60 11.35 -2.64 26.18
N ALA A 61 11.94 -1.74 26.98
CA ALA A 61 12.69 -0.60 26.46
C ALA A 61 13.99 -1.01 25.74
N SER A 62 14.62 -2.13 26.13
CA SER A 62 15.89 -2.59 25.54
C SER A 62 15.73 -3.54 24.36
N THR A 63 14.58 -4.21 24.23
CA THR A 63 14.38 -5.19 23.16
C THR A 63 14.10 -4.50 21.82
N PRO A 64 14.92 -4.73 20.79
CA PRO A 64 14.68 -4.16 19.46
C PRO A 64 13.50 -4.87 18.78
N LEU A 65 12.69 -4.10 18.06
CA LEU A 65 11.66 -4.61 17.16
C LEU A 65 12.16 -4.63 15.73
N GLU A 66 12.17 -5.80 15.12
CA GLU A 66 12.32 -5.94 13.67
C GLU A 66 10.92 -5.84 13.04
N ASN A 67 10.60 -4.67 12.44
CA ASN A 67 9.24 -4.39 11.96
C ASN A 67 8.99 -4.97 10.57
N HIS A 68 8.64 -6.24 10.52
CA HIS A 68 8.27 -6.94 9.30
C HIS A 68 6.92 -6.48 8.73
N CYS A 69 5.93 -6.16 9.58
CA CYS A 69 4.61 -5.69 9.17
C CYS A 69 4.71 -4.43 8.31
N LYS A 70 5.45 -3.43 8.78
CA LYS A 70 5.67 -2.19 8.04
C LYS A 70 6.43 -2.43 6.73
N SER A 71 7.46 -3.28 6.77
CA SER A 71 8.27 -3.60 5.60
C SER A 71 7.45 -4.27 4.49
N VAL A 72 6.57 -5.22 4.83
CA VAL A 72 5.69 -5.90 3.86
C VAL A 72 4.72 -4.92 3.22
N ILE A 73 3.99 -4.12 4.02
CA ILE A 73 3.02 -3.16 3.48
C ILE A 73 3.72 -2.09 2.65
N SER A 74 4.89 -1.60 3.08
CA SER A 74 5.67 -0.63 2.30
C SER A 74 6.11 -1.20 0.94
N THR A 75 6.44 -2.49 0.89
CA THR A 75 6.74 -3.18 -0.37
C THR A 75 5.52 -3.18 -1.28
N TYR A 76 4.36 -3.64 -0.81
CA TYR A 76 3.14 -3.65 -1.62
C TYR A 76 2.77 -2.27 -2.14
N THR A 77 2.74 -1.27 -1.26
CA THR A 77 2.38 0.10 -1.61
C THR A 77 3.36 0.72 -2.61
N SER A 78 4.67 0.44 -2.47
CA SER A 78 5.68 0.94 -3.41
C SER A 78 5.54 0.34 -4.80
N PHE A 79 5.11 -0.91 -4.92
CA PHE A 79 4.86 -1.53 -6.22
C PHE A 79 3.54 -1.03 -6.84
N LEU A 80 2.46 -0.95 -6.05
CA LEU A 80 1.15 -0.52 -6.51
C LEU A 80 1.16 0.90 -7.09
N PHE A 81 1.88 1.82 -6.44
CA PHE A 81 1.95 3.23 -6.82
C PHE A 81 3.25 3.58 -7.55
N ARG A 82 3.92 2.61 -8.17
CA ARG A 82 5.08 2.85 -9.03
C ARG A 82 4.68 3.47 -10.36
N LYS A 83 3.54 3.05 -10.90
CA LYS A 83 2.90 3.62 -12.05
C LYS A 83 1.60 4.29 -11.61
N GLU A 84 1.31 5.44 -12.19
CA GLU A 84 0.06 6.14 -11.96
C GLU A 84 -1.09 5.37 -12.64
N PRO A 85 -2.28 5.33 -12.02
CA PRO A 85 -3.47 4.81 -12.66
C PRO A 85 -3.86 5.66 -13.87
N ASP A 86 -4.39 5.03 -14.90
CA ASP A 86 -4.99 5.75 -16.03
C ASP A 86 -6.40 6.22 -15.65
N ARG A 87 -6.66 7.52 -15.82
CA ARG A 87 -7.89 8.18 -15.37
C ARG A 87 -8.53 8.96 -16.49
N GLU A 88 -9.65 8.48 -16.98
CA GLU A 88 -10.52 9.20 -17.89
C GLU A 88 -11.69 9.79 -17.09
N PHE A 89 -11.71 11.11 -16.90
CA PHE A 89 -12.71 11.78 -16.05
C PHE A 89 -14.04 12.07 -16.76
N GLY A 90 -14.12 11.85 -18.06
CA GLY A 90 -15.35 12.08 -18.84
C GLY A 90 -15.89 13.50 -18.69
N SER A 91 -17.15 13.63 -18.26
CA SER A 91 -17.80 14.94 -18.09
C SER A 91 -17.20 15.80 -16.96
N LEU A 92 -16.48 15.20 -16.01
CA LEU A 92 -15.79 15.92 -14.92
C LEU A 92 -14.58 16.71 -15.40
N GLU A 93 -13.96 16.40 -16.54
CA GLU A 93 -12.78 17.07 -17.08
C GLU A 93 -12.94 18.59 -17.19
N TYR A 94 -14.19 19.03 -17.31
CA TYR A 94 -14.55 20.45 -17.44
C TYR A 94 -14.98 21.10 -16.12
N ASP A 95 -14.98 20.37 -15.00
CA ASP A 95 -15.36 20.92 -13.70
C ASP A 95 -14.14 21.59 -13.04
N PRO A 96 -14.20 22.89 -12.71
CA PRO A 96 -13.06 23.60 -12.11
C PRO A 96 -12.63 23.05 -10.73
N ALA A 97 -13.52 22.34 -10.03
CA ALA A 97 -13.20 21.74 -8.73
C ALA A 97 -12.36 20.45 -8.86
N LEU A 98 -12.23 19.88 -10.07
CA LEU A 98 -11.49 18.65 -10.29
C LEU A 98 -10.00 18.85 -10.02
N GLU A 99 -9.39 19.85 -10.63
CA GLU A 99 -7.96 20.15 -10.50
C GLU A 99 -7.60 20.43 -9.03
N GLU A 100 -8.38 21.26 -8.35
CA GLU A 100 -8.19 21.55 -6.93
C GLU A 100 -8.34 20.29 -6.05
N PHE A 101 -9.26 19.38 -6.39
CA PHE A 101 -9.44 18.13 -5.66
C PHE A 101 -8.29 17.15 -5.89
N LEU A 102 -7.72 17.09 -7.09
CA LEU A 102 -6.54 16.26 -7.38
C LEU A 102 -5.30 16.75 -6.64
N GLU A 103 -5.12 18.07 -6.51
CA GLU A 103 -3.99 18.66 -5.78
C GLU A 103 -4.15 18.57 -4.26
N ASP A 104 -5.37 18.74 -3.76
CA ASP A 104 -5.70 18.75 -2.32
C ASP A 104 -7.03 18.02 -2.08
N ALA A 105 -6.99 16.71 -1.91
CA ALA A 105 -8.19 15.89 -1.81
C ALA A 105 -8.92 16.02 -0.46
N ASP A 106 -8.19 16.25 0.62
CA ASP A 106 -8.70 16.23 2.01
C ASP A 106 -8.85 17.60 2.66
N MET A 107 -8.57 18.68 1.92
CA MET A 107 -8.53 20.06 2.41
C MET A 107 -7.39 20.33 3.43
N ASP A 108 -6.38 19.46 3.47
CA ASP A 108 -5.23 19.55 4.38
C ASP A 108 -3.90 19.59 3.59
N GLY A 109 -3.99 19.75 2.25
CA GLY A 109 -2.88 19.87 1.31
C GLY A 109 -2.34 18.53 0.78
N ARG A 110 -3.14 17.46 0.85
CA ARG A 110 -2.75 16.15 0.37
C ARG A 110 -3.32 15.87 -1.02
N SER A 111 -2.45 15.54 -1.98
CA SER A 111 -2.89 15.15 -3.32
C SER A 111 -3.73 13.87 -3.28
N PHE A 112 -4.62 13.71 -4.27
CA PHE A 112 -5.49 12.54 -4.38
C PHE A 112 -4.71 11.23 -4.50
N ASP A 113 -3.59 11.21 -5.21
CA ASP A 113 -2.72 10.03 -5.29
C ASP A 113 -2.11 9.66 -3.93
N SER A 114 -1.67 10.65 -3.16
CA SER A 114 -1.20 10.43 -1.79
C SER A 114 -2.31 9.93 -0.88
N PHE A 115 -3.54 10.40 -1.07
CA PHE A 115 -4.72 9.93 -0.34
C PHE A 115 -5.01 8.46 -0.68
N MET A 116 -5.05 8.08 -1.96
CA MET A 116 -5.27 6.69 -2.39
C MET A 116 -4.17 5.74 -1.91
N LYS A 117 -2.93 6.21 -1.87
CA LYS A 117 -1.80 5.47 -1.27
C LYS A 117 -2.02 5.22 0.22
N GLU A 118 -2.56 6.18 0.93
CA GLU A 118 -2.91 6.03 2.35
C GLU A 118 -4.10 5.08 2.55
N VAL A 119 -5.12 5.16 1.70
CA VAL A 119 -6.24 4.18 1.67
C VAL A 119 -5.69 2.76 1.50
N SER A 120 -4.78 2.53 0.56
CA SER A 120 -4.12 1.24 0.34
C SER A 120 -3.34 0.78 1.58
N THR A 121 -2.58 1.68 2.20
CA THR A 121 -1.76 1.38 3.38
C THR A 121 -2.64 0.95 4.56
N TRP A 122 -3.61 1.76 4.93
CA TRP A 122 -4.44 1.48 6.10
C TRP A 122 -5.45 0.36 5.86
N SER A 123 -5.94 0.17 4.63
CA SER A 123 -6.75 -1.01 4.32
C SER A 123 -5.92 -2.29 4.43
N SER A 124 -4.65 -2.27 4.05
CA SER A 124 -3.70 -3.39 4.24
C SER A 124 -3.47 -3.70 5.73
N VAL A 125 -3.39 -2.67 6.59
CA VAL A 125 -3.21 -2.83 8.05
C VAL A 125 -4.46 -3.42 8.70
N PHE A 126 -5.62 -2.81 8.47
CA PHE A 126 -6.86 -3.15 9.19
C PHE A 126 -7.74 -4.18 8.46
N GLY A 127 -7.45 -4.42 7.17
CA GLY A 127 -8.30 -5.21 6.27
C GLY A 127 -9.33 -4.38 5.52
N HIS A 128 -9.71 -3.22 6.05
CA HIS A 128 -10.59 -2.23 5.43
C HIS A 128 -10.42 -0.88 6.11
N VAL A 129 -10.82 0.16 5.40
CA VAL A 129 -10.99 1.52 5.93
C VAL A 129 -12.28 2.11 5.38
N TRP A 130 -12.71 3.22 5.94
CA TRP A 130 -13.85 3.95 5.46
C TRP A 130 -13.38 5.26 4.82
N VAL A 131 -13.90 5.57 3.65
CA VAL A 131 -13.70 6.85 2.97
C VAL A 131 -15.03 7.57 2.99
N LEU A 132 -15.06 8.71 3.64
CA LEU A 132 -16.23 9.59 3.71
C LEU A 132 -16.01 10.77 2.77
N ILE A 133 -16.93 11.00 1.85
CA ILE A 133 -16.91 12.15 0.95
C ILE A 133 -17.91 13.16 1.48
N VAL A 134 -17.45 14.39 1.74
CA VAL A 134 -18.28 15.44 2.31
C VAL A 134 -18.12 16.73 1.50
N LYS A 135 -19.19 17.47 1.33
CA LYS A 135 -19.16 18.84 0.81
C LYS A 135 -19.72 19.79 1.86
N PRO A 136 -18.97 20.83 2.29
CA PRO A 136 -19.46 21.78 3.29
C PRO A 136 -20.70 22.51 2.79
N ASN A 137 -21.70 22.63 3.65
CA ASN A 137 -22.89 23.43 3.35
C ASN A 137 -22.71 24.86 3.90
N VAL A 138 -22.23 25.76 3.05
CA VAL A 138 -22.00 27.17 3.43
C VAL A 138 -23.11 28.10 2.95
N GLY A 139 -24.25 27.55 2.49
CA GLY A 139 -25.38 28.35 1.99
C GLY A 139 -25.09 29.02 0.64
N ALA A 140 -24.12 28.52 -0.13
CA ALA A 140 -23.88 28.98 -1.49
C ALA A 140 -25.11 28.67 -2.37
N ILE A 141 -25.50 29.63 -3.21
CA ILE A 141 -26.71 29.53 -4.04
C ILE A 141 -26.36 29.04 -5.46
N THR A 142 -25.13 29.33 -5.92
CA THR A 142 -24.66 28.98 -7.26
C THR A 142 -23.28 28.31 -7.23
N LYS A 143 -22.95 27.56 -8.28
CA LYS A 143 -21.58 27.04 -8.46
C LYS A 143 -20.50 28.14 -8.47
N GLY A 144 -20.83 29.33 -8.95
CA GLY A 144 -19.92 30.48 -8.91
C GLY A 144 -19.67 30.97 -7.47
N ASP A 145 -20.67 30.93 -6.60
CA ASP A 145 -20.50 31.27 -5.17
C ASP A 145 -19.65 30.19 -4.46
N GLU A 146 -19.85 28.91 -4.78
CA GLU A 146 -19.04 27.81 -4.27
C GLU A 146 -17.57 27.97 -4.62
N LEU A 147 -17.27 28.26 -5.89
CA LEU A 147 -15.92 28.48 -6.38
C LEU A 147 -15.25 29.68 -5.69
N GLN A 148 -15.97 30.80 -5.51
CA GLN A 148 -15.44 31.98 -4.82
C GLN A 148 -15.16 31.71 -3.32
N GLN A 149 -15.90 30.80 -2.71
CA GLN A 149 -15.74 30.42 -1.30
C GLN A 149 -14.80 29.23 -1.11
N GLY A 150 -14.25 28.64 -2.19
CA GLY A 150 -13.42 27.45 -2.16
C GLY A 150 -14.16 26.20 -1.66
N VAL A 151 -15.50 26.14 -1.89
CA VAL A 151 -16.34 25.04 -1.46
C VAL A 151 -16.38 23.95 -2.50
N ARG A 152 -15.85 22.81 -2.19
CA ARG A 152 -15.83 21.60 -3.04
C ARG A 152 -16.00 20.33 -2.22
N PRO A 153 -16.33 19.20 -2.82
CA PRO A 153 -16.22 17.92 -2.12
C PRO A 153 -14.80 17.66 -1.68
N TYR A 154 -14.63 17.00 -0.54
CA TYR A 154 -13.37 16.52 -0.03
C TYR A 154 -13.53 15.14 0.60
N VAL A 155 -12.42 14.42 0.77
CA VAL A 155 -12.42 13.07 1.30
C VAL A 155 -11.77 13.00 2.68
N ASN A 156 -12.34 12.18 3.55
CA ASN A 156 -11.78 11.83 4.86
C ASN A 156 -11.56 10.34 4.94
N LEU A 157 -10.37 9.91 5.36
CA LEU A 157 -10.08 8.52 5.66
C LEU A 157 -10.36 8.26 7.14
N ILE A 158 -11.22 7.29 7.41
CA ILE A 158 -11.61 6.89 8.75
C ILE A 158 -11.23 5.44 8.97
N THR A 159 -10.45 5.17 10.01
CA THR A 159 -10.03 3.82 10.37
C THR A 159 -11.15 3.06 11.09
N PRO A 160 -11.16 1.71 11.03
CA PRO A 160 -12.17 0.93 11.75
C PRO A 160 -12.11 1.07 13.28
N LEU A 161 -11.04 1.63 13.83
CA LEU A 161 -10.93 1.90 15.27
C LEU A 161 -11.92 2.97 15.76
N VAL A 162 -12.29 3.90 14.89
CA VAL A 162 -13.20 5.01 15.25
C VAL A 162 -14.61 4.82 14.71
N VAL A 163 -14.84 3.90 13.75
CA VAL A 163 -16.19 3.58 13.25
C VAL A 163 -16.81 2.53 14.18
N THR A 164 -17.67 2.97 15.07
CA THR A 164 -18.20 2.15 16.17
C THR A 164 -19.45 1.38 15.82
N ASP A 165 -20.21 1.80 14.80
CA ASP A 165 -21.41 1.09 14.36
C ASP A 165 -21.75 1.38 12.89
N TRP A 166 -22.35 0.39 12.20
CA TRP A 166 -22.78 0.50 10.81
C TRP A 166 -23.88 -0.51 10.47
N SER A 167 -24.70 -0.18 9.48
CA SER A 167 -25.79 -1.05 9.01
C SER A 167 -26.02 -0.91 7.52
N TRP A 168 -26.32 -2.03 6.85
CA TRP A 168 -26.72 -2.06 5.45
C TRP A 168 -28.09 -2.68 5.27
N ASN A 169 -28.88 -2.14 4.34
CA ASN A 169 -30.08 -2.75 3.85
C ASN A 169 -29.93 -3.23 2.43
N ARG A 170 -30.59 -4.35 2.11
CA ARG A 170 -30.66 -4.85 0.74
C ARG A 170 -31.83 -4.23 0.03
N LEU A 171 -31.55 -3.48 -1.03
CA LEU A 171 -32.57 -2.88 -1.88
C LEU A 171 -33.30 -3.94 -2.73
N PRO A 172 -34.52 -3.64 -3.25
CA PRO A 172 -35.27 -4.56 -4.12
C PRO A 172 -34.54 -4.98 -5.40
N ASN A 173 -33.61 -4.16 -5.90
CA ASN A 173 -32.75 -4.46 -7.05
C ASN A 173 -31.57 -5.41 -6.69
N GLY A 174 -31.46 -5.84 -5.42
CA GLY A 174 -30.42 -6.71 -4.92
C GLY A 174 -29.14 -6.02 -4.44
N ARG A 175 -28.98 -4.72 -4.69
CA ARG A 175 -27.83 -3.92 -4.20
C ARG A 175 -27.96 -3.71 -2.70
N TYR A 176 -26.81 -3.59 -2.02
CA TYR A 176 -26.77 -3.18 -0.62
C TYR A 176 -26.48 -1.70 -0.53
N ASN A 177 -27.29 -1.01 0.25
CA ASN A 177 -27.09 0.41 0.58
C ASN A 177 -26.70 0.56 2.05
N LEU A 178 -25.75 1.43 2.35
CA LEU A 178 -25.40 1.80 3.71
C LEU A 178 -26.50 2.72 4.26
N THR A 179 -27.16 2.29 5.33
CA THR A 179 -28.32 3.01 5.92
C THR A 179 -27.99 3.69 7.23
N TYR A 180 -26.87 3.32 7.84
CA TYR A 180 -26.39 3.90 9.09
C TYR A 180 -24.90 3.74 9.22
N ILE A 181 -24.21 4.79 9.70
CA ILE A 181 -22.82 4.77 10.13
C ILE A 181 -22.65 5.70 11.33
N LYS A 182 -21.90 5.24 12.33
CA LYS A 182 -21.54 5.99 13.52
C LYS A 182 -20.03 5.94 13.73
N TYR A 183 -19.42 7.11 13.92
CA TYR A 183 -17.99 7.22 14.15
C TYR A 183 -17.64 8.34 15.10
N ILE A 184 -16.46 8.20 15.72
CA ILE A 184 -15.87 9.23 16.58
C ILE A 184 -15.06 10.15 15.67
N GLU A 185 -15.46 11.42 15.55
CA GLU A 185 -14.76 12.41 14.71
C GLU A 185 -13.56 13.01 15.44
N ASP A 186 -13.75 13.35 16.73
CA ASP A 186 -12.70 13.90 17.58
C ASP A 186 -12.86 13.36 19.00
N ALA A 187 -11.74 13.13 19.67
CA ALA A 187 -11.74 12.65 21.04
C ALA A 187 -10.53 13.16 21.80
N ASN A 188 -10.79 13.61 23.02
CA ASN A 188 -9.76 13.86 24.03
C ASN A 188 -10.04 13.02 25.29
N ASP A 189 -9.22 13.19 26.34
CA ASP A 189 -9.32 12.39 27.58
C ASP A 189 -10.68 12.44 28.27
N THR A 190 -11.53 13.41 27.93
CA THR A 190 -12.80 13.66 28.62
C THR A 190 -13.99 13.78 27.68
N ILE A 191 -13.81 14.35 26.52
CA ILE A 191 -14.89 14.72 25.60
C ILE A 191 -14.63 14.03 24.25
N SER A 192 -15.70 13.52 23.65
CA SER A 192 -15.67 13.03 22.26
C SER A 192 -16.80 13.65 21.45
N THR A 193 -16.52 13.94 20.20
CA THR A 193 -17.51 14.27 19.18
C THR A 193 -17.84 13.02 18.39
N ILE A 194 -19.10 12.59 18.44
CA ILE A 194 -19.59 11.40 17.74
C ILE A 194 -20.55 11.87 16.65
N LYS A 195 -20.34 11.38 15.43
CA LYS A 195 -21.24 11.61 14.30
C LYS A 195 -21.98 10.33 13.93
N GLU A 196 -23.28 10.50 13.70
CA GLU A 196 -24.17 9.46 13.19
C GLU A 196 -24.81 9.94 11.90
N TRP A 197 -24.67 9.16 10.86
CA TRP A 197 -25.31 9.42 9.57
C TRP A 197 -26.41 8.40 9.33
N THR A 198 -27.57 8.91 8.97
CA THR A 198 -28.69 8.14 8.41
C THR A 198 -28.98 8.61 6.99
N GLU A 199 -29.89 7.96 6.29
CA GLU A 199 -30.33 8.39 4.96
C GLU A 199 -31.01 9.77 4.98
N THR A 200 -31.55 10.21 6.13
CA THR A 200 -32.34 11.45 6.26
C THR A 200 -31.69 12.53 7.12
N GLU A 201 -30.88 12.16 8.08
CA GLU A 201 -30.37 13.08 9.11
C GLU A 201 -28.91 12.78 9.45
N ILE A 202 -28.20 13.82 9.88
CA ILE A 202 -26.85 13.76 10.42
C ILE A 202 -26.92 14.28 11.85
N HIS A 203 -26.57 13.44 12.81
CA HIS A 203 -26.52 13.78 14.21
C HIS A 203 -25.07 13.99 14.64
N THR A 204 -24.82 15.12 15.32
CA THR A 204 -23.51 15.38 15.96
C THR A 204 -23.73 15.46 17.47
N TRP A 205 -23.03 14.61 18.19
CA TRP A 205 -23.11 14.48 19.63
C TRP A 205 -21.78 14.87 20.26
N ILE A 206 -21.81 15.76 21.25
CA ILE A 206 -20.67 16.04 22.12
C ILE A 206 -20.93 15.37 23.46
N VAL A 207 -20.11 14.41 23.84
CA VAL A 207 -20.29 13.60 25.06
C VAL A 207 -19.14 13.79 26.04
N ASP A 208 -19.44 13.88 27.33
CA ASP A 208 -18.46 13.88 28.42
C ASP A 208 -18.40 12.49 29.06
N HIS A 209 -17.24 11.82 28.89
CA HIS A 209 -17.00 10.48 29.42
C HIS A 209 -16.85 10.45 30.97
N LYS A 210 -16.33 11.52 31.58
CA LYS A 210 -16.20 11.60 33.04
C LYS A 210 -17.57 11.81 33.69
N GLY A 211 -18.36 12.74 33.16
CA GLY A 211 -19.73 13.01 33.62
C GLY A 211 -20.74 11.97 33.16
N ARG A 212 -20.40 11.13 32.17
CA ARG A 212 -21.32 10.19 31.49
C ARG A 212 -22.59 10.88 31.04
N THR A 213 -22.46 11.98 30.34
CA THR A 213 -23.55 12.82 29.90
C THR A 213 -23.34 13.35 28.50
N VAL A 214 -24.44 13.68 27.83
CA VAL A 214 -24.45 14.40 26.57
C VAL A 214 -24.38 15.88 26.87
N LEU A 215 -23.42 16.60 26.32
CA LEU A 215 -23.25 18.03 26.46
C LEU A 215 -24.02 18.79 25.40
N GLU A 216 -23.95 18.33 24.15
CA GLU A 216 -24.59 18.97 23.01
C GLU A 216 -25.09 17.92 22.02
N HIS A 217 -26.20 18.25 21.34
CA HIS A 217 -26.71 17.44 20.24
C HIS A 217 -27.24 18.35 19.15
N THR A 218 -26.69 18.21 17.95
CA THR A 218 -27.12 18.93 16.75
C THR A 218 -27.66 17.95 15.74
N ILE A 219 -28.72 18.32 15.04
CA ILE A 219 -29.34 17.54 13.98
C ILE A 219 -29.33 18.38 12.70
N GLU A 220 -28.79 17.84 11.62
CA GLU A 220 -28.80 18.43 10.29
C GLU A 220 -29.49 17.48 9.31
N PRO A 221 -30.28 17.99 8.34
CA PRO A 221 -30.86 17.14 7.32
C PRO A 221 -29.78 16.59 6.39
N ASN A 222 -29.81 15.30 6.12
CA ASN A 222 -29.01 14.71 5.04
C ASN A 222 -29.73 14.96 3.69
N GLN A 223 -29.26 15.95 2.96
CA GLN A 223 -29.87 16.36 1.68
C GLN A 223 -29.61 15.38 0.54
N LEU A 224 -28.64 14.43 0.70
CA LEU A 224 -28.30 13.46 -0.31
C LEU A 224 -29.29 12.29 -0.39
N GLY A 225 -29.99 11.98 0.71
CA GLY A 225 -30.84 10.81 0.79
C GLY A 225 -30.10 9.46 0.88
N GLU A 226 -28.78 9.51 0.83
CA GLU A 226 -27.86 8.37 0.96
C GLU A 226 -26.66 8.77 1.81
N ILE A 227 -25.88 7.81 2.28
CA ILE A 227 -24.70 8.06 3.10
C ILE A 227 -23.45 8.03 2.22
N PRO A 228 -22.70 9.14 2.07
CA PRO A 228 -21.55 9.23 1.21
C PRO A 228 -20.29 8.63 1.85
N ALA A 229 -20.38 7.37 2.27
CA ALA A 229 -19.32 6.62 2.90
C ALA A 229 -19.06 5.30 2.17
N ILE A 230 -17.81 5.04 1.86
CA ILE A 230 -17.34 3.88 1.12
C ILE A 230 -16.52 3.02 2.09
N CYS A 231 -16.86 1.72 2.19
CA CYS A 231 -16.00 0.76 2.87
C CYS A 231 -14.98 0.23 1.86
N ALA A 232 -13.77 0.77 1.92
CA ALA A 232 -12.64 0.37 1.09
C ALA A 232 -11.98 -0.88 1.67
N TYR A 233 -12.15 -2.01 1.01
CA TYR A 233 -11.59 -3.29 1.46
C TYR A 233 -10.20 -3.52 0.89
N ASN A 234 -9.30 -4.03 1.72
CA ASN A 234 -8.08 -4.67 1.25
C ASN A 234 -8.42 -5.99 0.54
N GLN A 235 -9.06 -6.89 1.28
CA GLN A 235 -9.65 -8.12 0.77
C GLN A 235 -11.01 -8.31 1.45
N LYS A 236 -12.05 -8.63 0.68
CA LYS A 236 -13.40 -8.83 1.23
C LYS A 236 -13.47 -10.09 2.08
N SER A 237 -13.99 -9.97 3.31
CA SER A 237 -14.41 -11.12 4.10
C SER A 237 -15.88 -11.48 3.80
N PRO A 238 -16.35 -12.66 4.25
CA PRO A 238 -17.78 -13.00 4.17
C PRO A 238 -18.68 -12.08 5.00
N VAL A 239 -18.10 -11.35 5.94
CA VAL A 239 -18.82 -10.42 6.83
C VAL A 239 -18.72 -9.00 6.29
N ARG A 240 -19.86 -8.41 5.93
CA ARG A 240 -19.90 -7.05 5.40
C ARG A 240 -19.43 -6.02 6.44
N GLY A 241 -18.59 -5.08 6.02
CA GLY A 241 -17.96 -4.09 6.89
C GLY A 241 -16.72 -4.60 7.62
N ILE A 242 -16.30 -5.84 7.35
CA ILE A 242 -15.06 -6.40 7.85
C ILE A 242 -14.23 -6.89 6.66
N GLY A 243 -13.01 -6.42 6.56
CA GLY A 243 -12.02 -6.88 5.57
C GLY A 243 -10.97 -7.80 6.19
N ILE A 244 -10.11 -8.37 5.35
CA ILE A 244 -8.99 -9.21 5.75
C ILE A 244 -7.70 -8.41 5.61
N SER A 245 -6.96 -8.27 6.71
CA SER A 245 -5.67 -7.59 6.76
C SER A 245 -4.56 -8.45 6.15
N ASP A 246 -3.60 -7.81 5.50
CA ASP A 246 -2.40 -8.48 4.99
C ASP A 246 -1.46 -8.97 6.08
N ILE A 247 -1.49 -8.30 7.23
CA ILE A 247 -0.53 -8.53 8.31
C ILE A 247 -1.10 -9.30 9.50
N THR A 248 -2.32 -9.85 9.39
CA THR A 248 -2.95 -10.57 10.49
C THR A 248 -2.04 -11.66 11.07
N ASP A 249 -1.56 -12.58 10.24
CA ASP A 249 -0.70 -13.70 10.70
C ASP A 249 0.77 -13.27 10.82
N ILE A 250 1.18 -12.28 10.02
CA ILE A 250 2.54 -11.70 10.03
C ILE A 250 2.81 -11.02 11.38
N ALA A 251 1.84 -10.30 11.95
CA ALA A 251 1.99 -9.65 13.25
C ALA A 251 2.23 -10.65 14.39
N ASP A 252 1.60 -11.81 14.32
CA ASP A 252 1.82 -12.87 15.33
C ASP A 252 3.22 -13.48 15.18
N ALA A 253 3.70 -13.68 13.94
CA ALA A 253 5.08 -14.11 13.67
C ALA A 253 6.11 -13.05 14.11
N GLN A 254 5.85 -11.77 13.83
CA GLN A 254 6.67 -10.64 14.29
C GLN A 254 6.75 -10.61 15.84
N LYS A 255 5.63 -10.80 16.52
CA LYS A 255 5.60 -10.88 17.98
C LYS A 255 6.44 -12.05 18.52
N PHE A 256 6.43 -13.18 17.82
CA PHE A 256 7.30 -14.32 18.17
C PHE A 256 8.78 -13.93 18.04
N ILE A 257 9.19 -13.35 16.91
CA ILE A 257 10.56 -12.87 16.68
C ILE A 257 10.97 -11.87 17.76
N TYR A 258 10.11 -10.92 18.11
CA TYR A 258 10.35 -9.93 19.14
C TYR A 258 10.62 -10.57 20.51
N ASN A 259 9.86 -11.59 20.91
CA ASN A 259 10.08 -12.33 22.14
C ASN A 259 11.42 -13.10 22.10
N MET A 260 11.75 -13.73 20.95
CA MET A 260 13.05 -14.41 20.80
C MET A 260 14.22 -13.45 20.85
N SER A 261 14.09 -12.25 20.25
CA SER A 261 15.12 -11.19 20.32
C SER A 261 15.35 -10.72 21.75
N SER A 262 14.30 -10.68 22.58
CA SER A 262 14.44 -10.40 24.01
C SER A 262 15.26 -11.47 24.74
N GLU A 263 15.07 -12.75 24.39
CA GLU A 263 15.87 -13.85 24.99
C GLU A 263 17.35 -13.75 24.60
N VAL A 264 17.63 -13.39 23.33
CA VAL A 264 19.00 -13.14 22.87
C VAL A 264 19.63 -12.00 23.66
N GLU A 265 18.93 -10.86 23.78
CA GLU A 265 19.41 -9.68 24.52
C GLU A 265 19.74 -10.01 25.97
N GLN A 266 18.83 -10.71 26.66
CA GLN A 266 19.05 -11.14 28.03
C GLN A 266 20.25 -12.12 28.16
N SER A 267 20.35 -13.09 27.25
CA SER A 267 21.46 -14.05 27.24
C SER A 267 22.81 -13.38 27.02
N VAL A 268 22.87 -12.41 26.09
CA VAL A 268 24.08 -11.63 25.80
C VAL A 268 24.45 -10.78 27.03
N ARG A 269 23.48 -10.15 27.68
CA ARG A 269 23.69 -9.32 28.88
C ARG A 269 24.22 -10.13 30.04
N ILE A 270 23.61 -11.30 30.34
CA ILE A 270 24.05 -12.18 31.44
C ILE A 270 25.46 -12.74 31.16
N ASN A 271 25.74 -13.15 29.92
CA ASN A 271 27.07 -13.66 29.56
C ASN A 271 28.14 -12.57 29.50
N GLY A 272 27.78 -11.34 29.12
CA GLY A 272 28.67 -10.17 29.12
C GLY A 272 29.00 -9.66 30.55
N HIS A 273 28.05 -9.82 31.48
CA HIS A 273 28.19 -9.41 32.88
C HIS A 273 27.78 -10.54 33.81
N PRO A 274 28.55 -11.66 33.86
CA PRO A 274 28.19 -12.80 34.66
C PRO A 274 28.18 -12.45 36.16
N ALA A 275 27.16 -12.99 36.86
CA ALA A 275 27.05 -12.75 38.29
C ALA A 275 28.13 -13.53 39.07
N LEU A 276 28.79 -12.85 40.01
CA LEU A 276 29.72 -13.47 40.91
C LEU A 276 28.97 -14.08 42.10
N VAL A 277 29.08 -15.36 42.26
CA VAL A 277 28.56 -16.09 43.44
C VAL A 277 29.68 -16.19 44.47
N LYS A 278 29.43 -15.68 45.68
CA LYS A 278 30.36 -15.74 46.80
C LYS A 278 29.64 -15.95 48.14
N THR A 279 30.36 -16.44 49.14
CA THR A 279 29.83 -16.48 50.51
C THR A 279 29.82 -15.07 51.12
N ALA A 280 28.92 -14.81 52.06
CA ALA A 280 28.78 -13.52 52.72
C ALA A 280 30.07 -12.96 53.36
N GLY A 281 30.95 -13.86 53.81
CA GLY A 281 32.22 -13.50 54.45
C GLY A 281 33.41 -13.36 53.51
N THR A 282 33.24 -13.60 52.19
CA THR A 282 34.36 -13.52 51.24
C THR A 282 34.37 -12.15 50.57
N GLU A 283 35.48 -11.41 50.69
CA GLU A 283 35.71 -10.16 49.95
C GLU A 283 36.12 -10.52 48.52
N ALA A 284 35.23 -10.33 47.58
CA ALA A 284 35.50 -10.54 46.17
C ALA A 284 34.73 -9.52 45.32
N ALA A 285 35.36 -8.98 44.27
CA ALA A 285 34.75 -8.10 43.29
C ALA A 285 34.84 -8.72 41.91
N ALA A 286 33.83 -8.48 41.05
CA ALA A 286 33.84 -8.87 39.65
C ALA A 286 34.19 -7.65 38.80
N GLY A 287 35.04 -7.86 37.79
CA GLY A 287 35.41 -6.81 36.81
C GLY A 287 36.76 -7.11 36.16
N ALA A 288 37.04 -6.42 35.07
CA ALA A 288 38.32 -6.55 34.37
C ALA A 288 39.47 -6.13 35.28
N GLY A 289 40.43 -7.05 35.54
CA GLY A 289 41.54 -6.86 36.41
C GLY A 289 41.28 -7.01 37.93
N ALA A 290 40.07 -7.46 38.31
CA ALA A 290 39.77 -7.75 39.73
C ALA A 290 40.57 -8.97 40.20
N ILE A 291 41.24 -8.83 41.36
CA ILE A 291 41.97 -9.91 42.03
C ILE A 291 41.07 -10.43 43.15
N ILE A 292 40.73 -11.70 43.08
CA ILE A 292 39.98 -12.38 44.13
C ILE A 292 40.96 -13.16 45.00
N GLN A 293 41.14 -12.73 46.24
CA GLN A 293 41.92 -13.44 47.23
C GLN A 293 40.97 -14.46 47.96
N ILE A 294 41.37 -15.69 48.01
CA ILE A 294 40.64 -16.76 48.70
C ILE A 294 41.55 -17.34 49.81
N GLU A 295 40.96 -17.67 50.94
CA GLU A 295 41.68 -18.36 52.01
C GLU A 295 42.18 -19.73 51.52
N GLU A 296 43.43 -20.09 51.88
CA GLU A 296 44.05 -21.36 51.43
C GLU A 296 43.25 -22.60 51.82
N ASN A 297 42.54 -22.55 52.95
CA ASN A 297 41.76 -23.66 53.52
C ASN A 297 40.27 -23.61 53.24
N LEU A 298 39.81 -22.76 52.31
CA LEU A 298 38.39 -22.66 51.94
C LEU A 298 37.92 -23.94 51.22
N ASP A 299 36.82 -24.51 51.70
CA ASP A 299 36.17 -25.66 51.03
C ASP A 299 35.96 -25.37 49.55
N PRO A 300 36.34 -26.28 48.64
CA PRO A 300 36.14 -26.10 47.22
C PRO A 300 34.71 -25.70 46.82
N GLY A 301 33.68 -26.17 47.56
CA GLY A 301 32.28 -25.85 47.35
C GLY A 301 31.90 -24.40 47.74
N LEU A 302 32.76 -23.72 48.52
CA LEU A 302 32.52 -22.33 48.98
C LEU A 302 33.34 -21.29 48.19
N ARG A 303 34.14 -21.73 47.22
CA ARG A 303 34.95 -20.83 46.38
C ARG A 303 34.08 -19.95 45.53
N PRO A 304 34.42 -18.65 45.40
CA PRO A 304 33.70 -17.77 44.45
C PRO A 304 33.79 -18.30 43.02
N TYR A 305 32.69 -18.27 42.32
CA TYR A 305 32.62 -18.63 40.89
C TYR A 305 31.72 -17.70 40.13
N MET A 306 31.99 -17.54 38.83
CA MET A 306 31.11 -16.82 37.93
C MET A 306 29.97 -17.72 37.48
N LEU A 307 28.74 -17.27 37.66
CA LEU A 307 27.57 -17.96 37.16
C LEU A 307 27.50 -17.77 35.66
N ALA A 308 27.88 -18.79 34.91
CA ALA A 308 27.76 -18.80 33.47
C ALA A 308 26.42 -19.49 33.10
N VAL A 309 25.64 -18.84 32.27
CA VAL A 309 24.42 -19.43 31.70
C VAL A 309 24.78 -19.99 30.33
N SER A 310 24.64 -21.32 30.19
CA SER A 310 24.85 -22.00 28.90
C SER A 310 23.53 -21.95 28.10
N THR A 311 23.29 -20.83 27.42
CA THR A 311 22.17 -20.71 26.49
C THR A 311 22.66 -21.01 25.08
N ASP A 312 21.97 -21.87 24.35
CA ASP A 312 22.24 -22.08 22.92
C ASP A 312 21.64 -20.95 22.11
N ILE A 313 22.38 -19.85 22.01
CA ILE A 313 21.97 -18.64 21.25
C ILE A 313 21.78 -18.97 19.76
N ASN A 314 22.53 -19.94 19.22
CA ASN A 314 22.41 -20.31 17.81
C ASN A 314 21.07 -20.95 17.50
N SER A 315 20.48 -21.72 18.41
CA SER A 315 19.13 -22.25 18.19
C SER A 315 18.08 -21.17 18.18
N ILE A 316 18.26 -20.09 18.97
CA ILE A 316 17.35 -18.94 18.98
C ILE A 316 17.46 -18.19 17.64
N PHE A 317 18.67 -17.91 17.15
CA PHE A 317 18.87 -17.27 15.84
C PHE A 317 18.30 -18.11 14.69
N THR A 318 18.47 -19.43 14.74
CA THR A 318 17.87 -20.33 13.76
C THR A 318 16.34 -20.22 13.75
N SER A 319 15.72 -20.09 14.92
CA SER A 319 14.27 -19.90 15.04
C SER A 319 13.84 -18.53 14.49
N ILE A 320 14.56 -17.45 14.82
CA ILE A 320 14.30 -16.10 14.29
C ILE A 320 14.36 -16.12 12.76
N ASN A 321 15.43 -16.65 12.18
CA ASN A 321 15.59 -16.74 10.72
C ASN A 321 14.48 -17.56 10.07
N HIS A 322 14.10 -18.69 10.69
CA HIS A 322 13.00 -19.51 10.20
C HIS A 322 11.66 -18.76 10.15
N TYR A 323 11.34 -18.01 11.22
CA TYR A 323 10.10 -17.22 11.24
C TYR A 323 10.15 -16.00 10.29
N SER A 324 11.32 -15.39 10.10
CA SER A 324 11.50 -14.35 9.07
C SER A 324 11.25 -14.90 7.67
N GLU A 325 11.73 -16.10 7.36
CA GLU A 325 11.42 -16.80 6.10
C GLU A 325 9.94 -17.17 5.95
N ILE A 326 9.27 -17.52 7.03
CA ILE A 326 7.81 -17.77 7.04
C ILE A 326 7.05 -16.48 6.71
N ILE A 327 7.45 -15.36 7.30
CA ILE A 327 6.86 -14.05 6.99
C ILE A 327 6.99 -13.75 5.49
N ASP A 328 8.18 -13.90 4.92
CA ASP A 328 8.43 -13.65 3.51
C ASP A 328 7.59 -14.56 2.58
N LYS A 329 7.38 -15.82 2.99
CA LYS A 329 6.49 -16.75 2.26
C LYS A 329 5.02 -16.35 2.37
N MET A 330 4.55 -15.95 3.56
CA MET A 330 3.17 -15.49 3.75
C MET A 330 2.87 -14.21 2.97
N ALA A 331 3.85 -13.32 2.89
CA ALA A 331 3.77 -12.05 2.17
C ALA A 331 4.03 -12.18 0.67
N ASN A 332 4.52 -13.31 0.15
CA ASN A 332 5.02 -13.47 -1.21
C ASN A 332 6.13 -12.45 -1.58
N THR A 333 6.95 -12.06 -0.61
CA THR A 333 8.01 -11.06 -0.76
C THR A 333 9.42 -11.63 -0.70
N GLY A 334 9.56 -12.96 -0.68
CA GLY A 334 10.84 -13.65 -0.50
C GLY A 334 11.88 -13.29 -1.55
N SER A 335 11.49 -13.09 -2.81
CA SER A 335 12.38 -12.70 -3.91
C SER A 335 12.95 -11.28 -3.75
N ILE A 336 12.26 -10.40 -3.01
CA ILE A 336 12.60 -8.97 -2.89
C ILE A 336 13.27 -8.67 -1.55
N ARG A 337 12.79 -9.28 -0.45
CA ARG A 337 13.23 -8.99 0.92
C ARG A 337 14.34 -9.89 1.43
N ALA A 338 14.65 -11.00 0.73
CA ALA A 338 15.71 -11.91 1.16
C ALA A 338 17.07 -11.20 1.22
N THR A 339 17.63 -11.10 2.43
CA THR A 339 18.90 -10.42 2.71
C THR A 339 20.10 -11.20 2.18
N GLU A 340 20.00 -12.52 2.06
CA GLU A 340 20.99 -13.36 1.42
C GLU A 340 20.57 -13.62 -0.02
N ALA A 341 21.47 -13.32 -0.96
CA ALA A 341 21.33 -13.74 -2.34
C ALA A 341 21.24 -15.27 -2.38
N ARG A 342 20.03 -15.81 -2.13
CA ARG A 342 19.77 -17.21 -2.42
C ARG A 342 20.14 -17.39 -3.88
N ARG A 343 21.00 -18.36 -4.17
CA ARG A 343 21.30 -18.80 -5.53
C ARG A 343 20.07 -19.52 -6.10
N MET A 344 18.96 -18.75 -6.21
CA MET A 344 17.78 -19.20 -6.93
C MET A 344 18.06 -19.08 -8.42
N SER A 345 17.59 -20.03 -9.21
CA SER A 345 17.60 -19.86 -10.66
C SER A 345 16.67 -18.69 -11.03
N GLY A 346 17.00 -17.94 -12.08
CA GLY A 346 16.15 -16.83 -12.54
C GLY A 346 14.68 -17.23 -12.72
N VAL A 347 14.42 -18.47 -13.17
CA VAL A 347 13.07 -19.04 -13.30
C VAL A 347 12.34 -19.15 -11.94
N ALA A 348 13.03 -19.52 -10.87
CA ALA A 348 12.41 -19.64 -9.55
C ALA A 348 12.12 -18.25 -8.95
N GLN A 349 12.98 -17.28 -9.20
CA GLN A 349 12.78 -15.88 -8.82
C GLN A 349 11.56 -15.27 -9.54
N GLU A 350 11.43 -15.56 -10.82
CA GLU A 350 10.30 -15.12 -11.62
C GLU A 350 8.97 -15.74 -11.15
N GLN A 351 8.97 -17.03 -10.78
CA GLN A 351 7.79 -17.69 -10.23
C GLN A 351 7.34 -17.09 -8.87
N GLU A 352 8.28 -16.78 -7.98
CA GLU A 352 7.94 -16.09 -6.73
C GLU A 352 7.39 -14.69 -6.99
N PHE A 353 7.96 -13.97 -7.95
CA PHE A 353 7.48 -12.66 -8.33
C PHE A 353 6.06 -12.70 -8.93
N GLN A 354 5.73 -13.74 -9.70
CA GLN A 354 4.38 -13.93 -10.25
C GLN A 354 3.31 -14.04 -9.15
N LEU A 355 3.63 -14.68 -8.01
CA LEU A 355 2.71 -14.75 -6.86
C LEU A 355 2.48 -13.38 -6.23
N LEU A 356 3.54 -12.59 -6.09
CA LEU A 356 3.43 -11.20 -5.63
C LEU A 356 2.61 -10.36 -6.60
N ASN A 357 2.90 -10.47 -7.91
CA ASN A 357 2.17 -9.74 -8.94
C ASN A 357 0.66 -10.04 -8.91
N ALA A 358 0.29 -11.31 -8.79
CA ALA A 358 -1.12 -11.71 -8.68
C ALA A 358 -1.82 -11.07 -7.45
N ARG A 359 -1.10 -10.99 -6.30
CA ARG A 359 -1.63 -10.34 -5.10
C ARG A 359 -1.76 -8.82 -5.28
N LEU A 360 -0.80 -8.19 -5.96
CA LEU A 360 -0.84 -6.76 -6.26
C LEU A 360 -1.97 -6.41 -7.23
N SER A 361 -2.22 -7.24 -8.25
CA SER A 361 -3.34 -7.08 -9.18
C SER A 361 -4.70 -7.15 -8.43
N GLU A 362 -4.91 -8.12 -7.54
CA GLU A 362 -6.13 -8.18 -6.71
C GLU A 362 -6.32 -6.92 -5.85
N LYS A 363 -5.23 -6.34 -5.33
CA LYS A 363 -5.28 -5.07 -4.58
C LYS A 363 -5.57 -3.88 -5.48
N ALA A 364 -5.01 -3.85 -6.68
CA ALA A 364 -5.29 -2.84 -7.70
C ALA A 364 -6.78 -2.82 -8.05
N ASP A 365 -7.40 -3.97 -8.34
CA ASP A 365 -8.83 -4.09 -8.60
C ASP A 365 -9.70 -3.55 -7.45
N SER A 366 -9.28 -3.78 -6.19
CA SER A 366 -9.99 -3.28 -5.01
C SER A 366 -9.86 -1.76 -4.85
N LEU A 367 -8.71 -1.20 -5.21
CA LEU A 367 -8.47 0.26 -5.19
C LEU A 367 -9.23 0.94 -6.33
N GLU A 368 -9.22 0.38 -7.53
CA GLU A 368 -9.98 0.84 -8.69
C GLU A 368 -11.46 0.98 -8.36
N LEU A 369 -12.06 -0.08 -7.82
CA LEU A 369 -13.46 -0.05 -7.36
C LEU A 369 -13.70 1.02 -6.29
N THR A 370 -12.76 1.21 -5.38
CA THR A 370 -12.87 2.23 -4.33
C THR A 370 -12.80 3.63 -4.91
N GLU A 371 -11.87 3.86 -5.82
CA GLU A 371 -11.67 5.14 -6.50
C GLU A 371 -12.86 5.49 -7.39
N GLU A 372 -13.39 4.54 -8.17
CA GLU A 372 -14.62 4.76 -8.95
C GLU A 372 -15.81 5.17 -8.08
N ASN A 373 -15.97 4.56 -6.90
CA ASN A 373 -17.02 4.98 -5.97
C ASN A 373 -16.78 6.39 -5.41
N ILE A 374 -15.53 6.82 -5.20
CA ILE A 374 -15.20 8.20 -4.82
C ILE A 374 -15.65 9.17 -5.91
N TRP A 375 -15.31 8.87 -7.17
CA TRP A 375 -15.70 9.71 -8.31
C TRP A 375 -17.21 9.74 -8.53
N GLN A 376 -17.92 8.64 -8.30
CA GLN A 376 -19.38 8.62 -8.32
C GLN A 376 -19.98 9.61 -7.31
N TRP A 377 -19.47 9.65 -6.07
CA TRP A 377 -19.91 10.61 -5.06
C TRP A 377 -19.52 12.05 -5.38
N PHE A 378 -18.30 12.25 -5.89
CA PHE A 378 -17.86 13.57 -6.35
C PHE A 378 -18.78 14.12 -7.44
N CYS A 379 -19.08 13.30 -8.46
CA CYS A 379 -20.06 13.62 -9.49
C CYS A 379 -21.43 13.98 -8.92
N TYR A 380 -21.91 13.17 -7.97
CA TYR A 380 -23.20 13.40 -7.36
C TYR A 380 -23.29 14.78 -6.67
N TYR A 381 -22.25 15.16 -5.92
CA TYR A 381 -22.15 16.48 -5.30
C TYR A 381 -22.06 17.64 -6.30
N GLN A 382 -21.45 17.40 -7.45
CA GLN A 382 -21.27 18.39 -8.51
C GLN A 382 -22.43 18.39 -9.53
N GLY A 383 -23.40 17.49 -9.39
CA GLY A 383 -24.58 17.39 -10.26
C GLY A 383 -24.29 16.74 -11.61
N TYR A 384 -23.26 15.90 -11.69
CA TYR A 384 -22.94 15.07 -12.85
C TYR A 384 -23.31 13.59 -12.59
N SER A 385 -23.33 12.82 -13.66
CA SER A 385 -23.31 11.37 -13.57
C SER A 385 -21.91 10.89 -13.92
N TRP A 386 -21.36 9.94 -13.17
CA TRP A 386 -20.07 9.36 -13.48
C TRP A 386 -20.13 8.61 -14.81
N ASP A 387 -19.34 9.04 -15.78
CA ASP A 387 -19.18 8.49 -17.13
C ASP A 387 -17.69 8.30 -17.49
N GLY A 388 -16.81 8.47 -16.52
CA GLY A 388 -15.38 8.25 -16.63
C GLY A 388 -14.98 6.79 -16.45
N LYS A 389 -13.68 6.51 -16.50
CA LYS A 389 -13.07 5.20 -16.33
C LYS A 389 -11.77 5.35 -15.56
N ILE A 390 -11.54 4.42 -14.64
CA ILE A 390 -10.27 4.33 -13.88
C ILE A 390 -9.69 2.96 -14.16
N GLU A 391 -8.41 2.90 -14.51
CA GLU A 391 -7.67 1.66 -14.72
C GLU A 391 -6.36 1.68 -13.94
N TYR A 392 -6.25 0.80 -12.97
CA TYR A 392 -4.99 0.54 -12.27
C TYR A 392 -4.13 -0.45 -13.07
N PRO A 393 -2.79 -0.42 -12.95
CA PRO A 393 -1.94 -1.36 -13.66
C PRO A 393 -2.26 -2.83 -13.31
N ASP A 394 -2.41 -3.68 -14.32
CA ASP A 394 -2.62 -5.13 -14.15
C ASP A 394 -1.32 -5.89 -13.86
N SER A 395 -0.16 -5.30 -14.19
CA SER A 395 1.13 -5.92 -14.04
C SER A 395 2.14 -4.99 -13.38
N PHE A 396 2.74 -5.49 -12.31
CA PHE A 396 3.77 -4.81 -11.51
C PHE A 396 5.16 -5.41 -11.73
N ALA A 397 5.34 -6.25 -12.77
CA ALA A 397 6.61 -6.87 -13.09
C ALA A 397 7.69 -5.80 -13.32
N ILE A 398 8.84 -5.97 -12.68
CA ILE A 398 10.05 -5.26 -13.05
C ILE A 398 10.50 -5.93 -14.35
N ARG A 399 10.04 -5.44 -15.49
CA ARG A 399 10.55 -5.93 -16.78
C ARG A 399 12.03 -5.57 -16.81
N ASP A 400 12.87 -6.57 -17.02
CA ASP A 400 14.23 -6.33 -17.51
C ASP A 400 14.07 -5.85 -18.95
N THR A 401 13.95 -4.53 -19.11
CA THR A 401 13.64 -3.87 -20.39
C THR A 401 14.67 -4.27 -21.45
N GLN A 402 15.93 -4.51 -21.06
CA GLN A 402 16.96 -4.97 -21.96
C GLN A 402 16.67 -6.38 -22.49
N ASN A 403 16.34 -7.32 -21.62
CA ASN A 403 16.00 -8.70 -22.02
C ASN A 403 14.69 -8.76 -22.82
N ALA A 404 13.69 -7.94 -22.47
CA ALA A 404 12.43 -7.84 -23.21
C ALA A 404 12.68 -7.29 -24.62
N VAL A 405 13.40 -6.19 -24.73
CA VAL A 405 13.80 -5.60 -26.03
C VAL A 405 14.63 -6.58 -26.86
N GLU A 406 15.64 -7.25 -26.28
CA GLU A 406 16.42 -8.28 -27.01
C GLU A 406 15.53 -9.44 -27.50
N THR A 407 14.55 -9.86 -26.69
CA THR A 407 13.64 -10.94 -27.06
C THR A 407 12.71 -10.52 -28.18
N LEU A 408 12.16 -9.31 -28.14
CA LEU A 408 11.31 -8.74 -29.19
C LEU A 408 12.11 -8.49 -30.49
N VAL A 409 13.35 -8.01 -30.38
CA VAL A 409 14.25 -7.85 -31.54
C VAL A 409 14.56 -9.21 -32.19
N LYS A 410 14.81 -10.25 -31.40
CA LYS A 410 15.00 -11.62 -31.91
C LYS A 410 13.71 -12.17 -32.54
N ALA A 411 12.54 -11.92 -31.90
CA ALA A 411 11.24 -12.28 -32.46
C ALA A 411 10.95 -11.55 -33.77
N LYS A 412 11.28 -10.27 -33.87
CA LYS A 412 11.15 -9.47 -35.10
C LYS A 412 12.01 -10.00 -36.25
N GLN A 413 13.24 -10.47 -35.96
CA GLN A 413 14.10 -11.08 -36.93
C GLN A 413 13.59 -12.44 -37.44
N ALA A 414 12.85 -13.18 -36.64
CA ALA A 414 12.30 -14.49 -36.97
C ALA A 414 10.89 -14.41 -37.61
N ALA A 415 10.18 -13.31 -37.41
CA ALA A 415 8.81 -13.12 -37.91
C ALA A 415 8.80 -12.71 -39.37
N THR A 416 7.93 -13.39 -40.18
CA THR A 416 7.72 -13.11 -41.61
C THR A 416 6.32 -12.58 -41.92
N ASP A 417 5.37 -12.72 -41.01
CA ASP A 417 3.98 -12.21 -41.18
C ASP A 417 3.91 -10.72 -40.80
N PRO A 418 3.44 -9.83 -41.70
CA PRO A 418 3.33 -8.39 -41.44
C PRO A 418 2.49 -8.04 -40.21
N ARG A 419 1.48 -8.86 -39.87
CA ARG A 419 0.63 -8.65 -38.68
C ARG A 419 1.40 -8.89 -37.39
N VAL A 420 2.27 -9.89 -37.36
CA VAL A 420 3.13 -10.20 -36.21
C VAL A 420 4.18 -9.12 -36.04
N LEU A 421 4.75 -8.62 -37.15
CA LEU A 421 5.72 -7.52 -37.13
C LEU A 421 5.10 -6.25 -36.56
N ASN A 422 3.87 -5.90 -36.94
CA ASN A 422 3.17 -4.73 -36.41
C ASN A 422 2.90 -4.84 -34.90
N ILE A 423 2.54 -6.03 -34.40
CA ILE A 423 2.34 -6.26 -32.95
C ILE A 423 3.66 -6.08 -32.20
N ILE A 424 4.75 -6.67 -32.73
CA ILE A 424 6.10 -6.57 -32.11
C ILE A 424 6.57 -5.10 -32.12
N ASP A 425 6.31 -4.36 -33.20
CA ASP A 425 6.69 -2.95 -33.29
C ASP A 425 5.90 -2.09 -32.30
N HIS A 426 4.62 -2.37 -32.13
CA HIS A 426 3.79 -1.68 -31.14
C HIS A 426 4.29 -1.95 -29.71
N GLU A 427 4.60 -3.20 -29.40
CA GLU A 427 5.09 -3.59 -28.08
C GLU A 427 6.52 -3.07 -27.81
N LEU A 428 7.36 -2.92 -28.85
CA LEU A 428 8.66 -2.26 -28.74
C LEU A 428 8.52 -0.75 -28.48
N ILE A 429 7.57 -0.09 -29.13
CA ILE A 429 7.29 1.35 -28.93
C ILE A 429 6.77 1.57 -27.50
N GLU A 430 5.87 0.72 -27.03
CA GLU A 430 5.34 0.78 -25.67
C GLU A 430 6.44 0.59 -24.62
N LEU A 431 7.30 -0.43 -24.79
CA LEU A 431 8.43 -0.68 -23.90
C LEU A 431 9.49 0.44 -23.90
N LEU A 432 9.73 1.06 -25.04
CA LEU A 432 10.67 2.17 -25.17
C LEU A 432 10.05 3.50 -24.78
N GLY A 433 8.73 3.65 -24.94
CA GLY A 433 7.96 4.83 -24.50
C GLY A 433 7.91 4.99 -22.98
N GLU A 434 7.81 3.91 -22.23
CA GLU A 434 7.85 3.93 -20.76
C GLU A 434 9.19 4.40 -20.16
N GLU A 435 10.32 4.20 -20.87
CA GLU A 435 11.63 4.76 -20.51
C GLU A 435 12.02 5.99 -21.36
N GLY A 436 11.26 6.27 -22.39
CA GLY A 436 11.64 7.16 -23.52
C GLY A 436 11.28 8.62 -23.33
N ASP A 437 10.55 9.02 -22.31
CA ASP A 437 10.30 10.45 -22.02
C ASP A 437 11.60 11.22 -21.69
N MET A 438 12.71 10.53 -21.53
CA MET A 438 14.04 11.15 -21.37
C MET A 438 14.94 11.13 -22.62
N ILE A 439 14.59 10.42 -23.70
CA ILE A 439 15.53 10.21 -24.84
C ILE A 439 14.92 10.53 -26.23
N ILE A 440 13.62 10.67 -26.39
CA ILE A 440 12.97 10.86 -27.71
C ILE A 440 12.68 12.30 -28.18
N PRO A 441 12.99 13.40 -27.49
CA PRO A 441 12.75 14.73 -28.06
C PRO A 441 13.60 15.08 -29.28
N GLU A 442 14.64 14.32 -29.65
CA GLU A 442 15.55 14.67 -30.74
C GLU A 442 15.57 13.72 -31.94
N ILE A 443 14.90 12.56 -31.90
CA ILE A 443 15.00 11.54 -32.96
C ILE A 443 13.69 11.32 -33.74
N PHE A 444 12.52 11.70 -33.21
CA PHE A 444 11.25 11.56 -33.92
C PHE A 444 10.46 12.86 -33.90
N ASN A 445 10.64 13.68 -34.93
CA ASN A 445 9.68 14.72 -35.30
C ASN A 445 8.57 14.05 -36.14
N PRO A 446 7.33 13.91 -35.64
CA PRO A 446 6.26 13.25 -36.42
C PRO A 446 5.88 13.99 -37.71
N GLU A 447 6.42 15.19 -37.95
CA GLU A 447 6.21 15.98 -39.17
C GLU A 447 7.18 15.61 -40.31
N GLU A 448 8.14 14.72 -40.12
CA GLU A 448 9.08 14.24 -41.14
C GLU A 448 8.95 12.73 -41.45
N ILE A 449 7.77 12.17 -41.49
CA ILE A 449 7.53 10.99 -42.30
C ILE A 449 7.35 11.55 -43.74
N PRO A 450 8.37 11.41 -44.66
CA PRO A 450 8.17 11.80 -46.01
C PRO A 450 7.00 10.96 -46.52
N GLU A 451 5.88 11.63 -46.87
CA GLU A 451 4.83 10.98 -47.65
C GLU A 451 5.55 10.21 -48.76
N LYS A 452 5.36 8.89 -48.84
CA LYS A 452 5.90 8.08 -49.94
C LYS A 452 5.39 8.72 -51.22
N LYS A 453 6.23 9.52 -51.89
CA LYS A 453 5.86 10.10 -53.14
C LYS A 453 5.37 8.98 -54.02
N PRO A 454 4.24 9.11 -54.68
CA PRO A 454 3.76 8.10 -55.62
C PRO A 454 4.86 7.83 -56.62
N PHE A 455 5.10 6.53 -56.91
CA PHE A 455 6.16 6.12 -57.83
C PHE A 455 5.98 6.84 -59.16
N GLU A 456 7.03 7.59 -59.55
CA GLU A 456 7.02 8.28 -60.85
C GLU A 456 7.67 7.37 -61.90
N PRO A 457 6.96 7.10 -63.02
CA PRO A 457 7.53 6.31 -64.09
C PRO A 457 8.81 6.94 -64.64
N HIS A 458 9.88 6.17 -64.67
CA HIS A 458 11.18 6.64 -65.20
C HIS A 458 11.88 5.55 -66.04
N TYR A 459 12.93 5.95 -66.75
CA TYR A 459 13.67 5.03 -67.61
C TYR A 459 14.83 4.36 -66.89
N MET A 460 14.92 3.03 -67.08
CA MET A 460 16.05 2.21 -66.69
C MET A 460 16.80 1.82 -67.96
N ILE A 461 18.13 1.81 -67.93
CA ILE A 461 19.03 1.50 -69.08
C ILE A 461 19.73 0.18 -68.84
N ASP A 462 19.68 -0.71 -69.83
CA ASP A 462 20.51 -1.90 -69.84
C ASP A 462 21.97 -1.46 -70.15
N PRO A 463 22.89 -1.62 -69.19
CA PRO A 463 24.30 -1.24 -69.39
C PRO A 463 25.04 -2.02 -70.44
N ALA A 464 24.53 -3.18 -70.87
CA ALA A 464 25.16 -4.04 -71.90
C ALA A 464 24.72 -3.68 -73.34
N THR A 465 23.46 -3.24 -73.54
CA THR A 465 22.90 -2.96 -74.87
C THR A 465 22.63 -1.48 -75.09
N GLY A 466 22.54 -0.68 -74.05
CA GLY A 466 22.16 0.75 -74.10
C GLY A 466 20.67 0.98 -74.37
N GLU A 467 19.83 -0.05 -74.38
CA GLU A 467 18.40 0.08 -74.57
C GLU A 467 17.71 0.64 -73.31
N LYS A 468 16.68 1.46 -73.51
CA LYS A 468 15.92 2.11 -72.44
C LYS A 468 14.58 1.42 -72.22
N TYR A 469 14.30 1.07 -70.97
CA TYR A 469 13.04 0.44 -70.55
C TYR A 469 12.37 1.34 -69.55
N ILE A 470 11.05 1.53 -69.65
CA ILE A 470 10.30 2.38 -68.76
C ILE A 470 9.77 1.53 -67.59
N ALA A 471 10.18 1.84 -66.37
CA ALA A 471 9.57 1.30 -65.15
C ALA A 471 8.33 2.17 -64.80
N ARG A 472 7.14 1.60 -64.86
CA ARG A 472 5.86 2.29 -64.60
C ARG A 472 5.35 2.02 -63.18
N THR A 473 5.87 0.98 -62.52
CA THR A 473 5.51 0.59 -61.17
C THR A 473 6.80 0.33 -60.35
N GLU A 474 6.70 0.44 -59.05
CA GLU A 474 7.80 0.16 -58.12
C GLU A 474 8.32 -1.29 -58.30
N GLN A 475 7.41 -2.23 -58.61
CA GLN A 475 7.80 -3.63 -58.86
C GLN A 475 8.63 -3.79 -60.14
N GLU A 476 8.22 -3.15 -61.28
CA GLU A 476 8.99 -3.15 -62.52
C GLU A 476 10.36 -2.52 -62.35
N HIS A 477 10.47 -1.46 -61.53
CA HIS A 477 11.76 -0.85 -61.18
C HIS A 477 12.67 -1.83 -60.44
N LEU A 478 12.16 -2.55 -59.45
CA LEU A 478 12.90 -3.55 -58.67
C LEU A 478 13.34 -4.73 -59.58
N ASP A 479 12.49 -5.16 -60.48
CA ASP A 479 12.78 -6.24 -61.43
C ASP A 479 13.91 -5.84 -62.39
N TYR A 480 13.87 -4.61 -62.91
CA TYR A 480 14.96 -4.12 -63.78
C TYR A 480 16.25 -3.88 -62.98
N ALA A 481 16.18 -3.37 -61.76
CA ALA A 481 17.34 -3.22 -60.90
C ALA A 481 17.97 -4.60 -60.55
N ALA A 482 17.16 -5.64 -60.33
CA ALA A 482 17.63 -7.01 -60.11
C ALA A 482 18.30 -7.61 -61.37
N MET A 483 17.92 -7.18 -62.58
CA MET A 483 18.56 -7.54 -63.82
C MET A 483 19.84 -6.71 -64.11
N GLY A 484 20.19 -5.77 -63.22
CA GLY A 484 21.39 -4.97 -63.31
C GLY A 484 21.23 -3.69 -64.16
N TYR A 485 20.00 -3.27 -64.47
CA TYR A 485 19.74 -2.05 -65.18
C TYR A 485 19.97 -0.83 -64.27
N VAL A 486 20.43 0.31 -64.84
CA VAL A 486 20.78 1.51 -64.09
C VAL A 486 19.89 2.70 -64.50
N HIS A 487 19.73 3.66 -63.62
CA HIS A 487 19.02 4.88 -63.91
C HIS A 487 19.71 5.71 -64.99
N GLU A 488 18.93 6.39 -65.80
CA GLU A 488 19.47 7.41 -66.71
C GLU A 488 20.10 8.52 -65.86
N LYS A 489 21.40 8.79 -66.03
CA LYS A 489 22.07 9.91 -65.35
C LYS A 489 21.48 11.21 -65.90
N GLU A 490 20.84 12.02 -65.06
CA GLU A 490 20.60 13.40 -65.39
C GLU A 490 21.94 14.12 -65.53
N GLU A 491 22.23 14.60 -66.72
CA GLU A 491 23.31 15.57 -66.93
C GLU A 491 22.84 16.95 -66.35
N TYR A 492 23.54 17.35 -65.29
CA TYR A 492 23.48 18.73 -64.80
C TYR A 492 24.44 19.58 -65.61
#